data_fd2172b6bae8b00f9ad784a52fe7d268
#
_entry.id   fd2172b6bae8b00f9ad784a52fe7d268
#
_cell.length_a   1.000
_cell.length_b   1.000
_cell.length_c   1.000
_cell.angle_alpha   90.00
_cell.angle_beta   90.00
_cell.angle_gamma   90.00
#
_symmetry.space_group_name_H-M   'P 1'
#
loop_
_entity.id
_entity.type
_entity.pdbx_description
1 polymer ?
#
loop_
_entity_poly.entity_id
_entity_poly.type
_entity_poly.pdbx_seq_one_letter_code
_entity_poly.pdbx_strand_id
1 'polypeptide(L)'
;MKITQLDSPNFDERTLPISYLILHYTGMETGAAAIQRLCDPVAKVSAHYAVEEDGQIFQLVNEDKRAWHAGISEWQGKSNINSASIGIEIVNGGHDFLDDNGQLPPFPDVQINALIALCKDIMSRHGNLTVLGHSDIAPARKIDPGEHFPWQGLAAAGIGIWPVTNNEDKRILFELGSRDRGVAIIQRGLAHIGYCARVTGVMDENTVQIVQALQRRYRPDQIDGIIDIQTMEIIKALADIAQDTPLTQPHAS
;
A
#
# COMPACT_ATOMS: atom_id res chain seq x y z
N MET A 1 11.08 -5.86 -20.79
CA MET A 1 10.30 -6.62 -19.78
C MET A 1 9.40 -7.61 -20.53
N LYS A 2 9.37 -8.87 -20.11
CA LYS A 2 8.46 -9.89 -20.69
C LYS A 2 7.31 -10.12 -19.71
N ILE A 3 6.08 -10.01 -20.20
CA ILE A 3 4.86 -10.27 -19.40
C ILE A 3 4.18 -11.49 -20.01
N THR A 4 3.83 -12.45 -19.16
CA THR A 4 3.09 -13.66 -19.54
C THR A 4 1.61 -13.43 -19.26
N GLN A 5 0.75 -13.65 -20.24
CA GLN A 5 -0.71 -13.56 -20.07
C GLN A 5 -1.25 -14.82 -19.43
N LEU A 6 -2.11 -14.65 -18.41
CA LEU A 6 -2.78 -15.74 -17.72
C LEU A 6 -4.14 -15.23 -17.21
N ASP A 7 -5.22 -15.52 -17.91
CA ASP A 7 -6.51 -14.88 -17.67
C ASP A 7 -7.19 -15.34 -16.38
N SER A 8 -7.42 -14.41 -15.45
CA SER A 8 -8.31 -14.61 -14.30
C SER A 8 -9.75 -14.27 -14.68
N PRO A 9 -10.75 -15.10 -14.30
CA PRO A 9 -12.16 -14.78 -14.52
C PRO A 9 -12.74 -13.79 -13.50
N ASN A 10 -11.96 -13.37 -12.49
CA ASN A 10 -12.42 -12.59 -11.34
C ASN A 10 -12.27 -11.08 -11.59
N PHE A 11 -13.13 -10.53 -12.44
CA PHE A 11 -13.14 -9.09 -12.72
C PHE A 11 -14.56 -8.62 -13.08
N ASP A 12 -14.74 -7.31 -13.07
CA ASP A 12 -15.90 -6.62 -13.60
C ASP A 12 -15.49 -5.35 -14.37
N GLU A 13 -16.46 -4.59 -14.84
CA GLU A 13 -16.20 -3.35 -15.56
C GLU A 13 -15.64 -2.27 -14.62
N ARG A 14 -14.60 -1.59 -15.07
CA ARG A 14 -14.03 -0.44 -14.38
C ARG A 14 -14.96 0.77 -14.54
N THR A 15 -15.24 1.46 -13.44
CA THR A 15 -16.16 2.62 -13.43
C THR A 15 -15.46 3.94 -13.06
N LEU A 16 -14.19 3.89 -12.68
CA LEU A 16 -13.39 5.07 -12.30
C LEU A 16 -12.06 5.08 -13.06
N PRO A 17 -11.51 6.26 -13.34
CA PRO A 17 -10.16 6.36 -13.90
C PRO A 17 -9.12 5.80 -12.92
N ILE A 18 -8.05 5.23 -13.48
CA ILE A 18 -6.93 4.72 -12.70
C ILE A 18 -6.20 5.89 -12.07
N SER A 19 -6.05 5.87 -10.75
CA SER A 19 -5.39 6.90 -9.93
C SER A 19 -4.35 6.31 -8.99
N TYR A 20 -4.42 4.99 -8.74
CA TYR A 20 -3.61 4.31 -7.72
C TYR A 20 -2.92 3.06 -8.27
N LEU A 21 -1.72 2.77 -7.74
CA LEU A 21 -1.10 1.45 -7.74
C LEU A 21 -1.17 0.90 -6.33
N ILE A 22 -1.76 -0.28 -6.15
CA ILE A 22 -1.83 -0.94 -4.83
C ILE A 22 -0.93 -2.15 -4.86
N LEU A 23 0.04 -2.16 -3.95
CA LEU A 23 1.02 -3.23 -3.79
C LEU A 23 0.58 -4.16 -2.67
N HIS A 24 0.63 -5.47 -2.95
CA HIS A 24 0.27 -6.55 -2.07
C HIS A 24 1.41 -7.55 -1.97
N TYR A 25 1.50 -8.30 -0.89
CA TYR A 25 2.11 -9.62 -0.96
C TYR A 25 1.01 -10.69 -1.05
N THR A 26 1.32 -11.84 -1.64
CA THR A 26 0.34 -12.91 -1.81
C THR A 26 -0.08 -13.58 -0.50
N GLY A 27 0.79 -13.60 0.53
CA GLY A 27 0.56 -14.34 1.77
C GLY A 27 0.30 -15.83 1.51
N MET A 28 0.98 -16.40 0.51
CA MET A 28 0.84 -17.79 0.09
C MET A 28 2.21 -18.48 0.12
N GLU A 29 2.21 -19.78 0.38
CA GLU A 29 3.43 -20.57 0.49
C GLU A 29 4.26 -20.58 -0.81
N THR A 30 3.59 -20.55 -1.96
CA THR A 30 4.26 -20.57 -3.28
C THR A 30 3.55 -19.66 -4.28
N GLY A 31 4.30 -19.15 -5.27
CA GLY A 31 3.73 -18.39 -6.37
C GLY A 31 2.71 -19.17 -7.19
N ALA A 32 2.95 -20.46 -7.42
CA ALA A 32 2.00 -21.33 -8.12
C ALA A 32 0.64 -21.40 -7.40
N ALA A 33 0.62 -21.54 -6.07
CA ALA A 33 -0.59 -21.53 -5.26
C ALA A 33 -1.29 -20.16 -5.31
N ALA A 34 -0.51 -19.07 -5.25
CA ALA A 34 -1.04 -17.72 -5.36
C ALA A 34 -1.71 -17.46 -6.72
N ILE A 35 -1.04 -17.79 -7.81
CA ILE A 35 -1.57 -17.62 -9.17
C ILE A 35 -2.81 -18.49 -9.36
N GLN A 36 -2.79 -19.74 -8.91
CA GLN A 36 -3.96 -20.63 -8.95
C GLN A 36 -5.15 -19.98 -8.24
N ARG A 37 -4.95 -19.41 -7.03
CA ARG A 37 -6.01 -18.76 -6.25
C ARG A 37 -6.54 -17.51 -6.95
N LEU A 38 -5.66 -16.67 -7.53
CA LEU A 38 -6.04 -15.45 -8.23
C LEU A 38 -6.83 -15.73 -9.53
N CYS A 39 -6.70 -16.94 -10.09
CA CYS A 39 -7.42 -17.40 -11.28
C CYS A 39 -8.60 -18.34 -10.95
N ASP A 40 -8.82 -18.69 -9.70
CA ASP A 40 -9.94 -19.54 -9.29
C ASP A 40 -11.24 -18.72 -9.17
N PRO A 41 -12.29 -19.02 -9.97
CA PRO A 41 -13.57 -18.31 -9.90
C PRO A 41 -14.28 -18.44 -8.54
N VAL A 42 -13.96 -19.48 -7.76
CA VAL A 42 -14.54 -19.70 -6.42
C VAL A 42 -13.89 -18.78 -5.39
N ALA A 43 -12.61 -18.42 -5.55
CA ALA A 43 -11.84 -17.60 -4.62
C ALA A 43 -12.33 -16.14 -4.59
N LYS A 44 -12.92 -15.63 -5.67
CA LYS A 44 -13.46 -14.26 -5.81
C LYS A 44 -12.45 -13.17 -5.42
N VAL A 45 -11.18 -13.41 -5.75
CA VAL A 45 -10.06 -12.48 -5.61
C VAL A 45 -9.25 -12.50 -6.90
N SER A 46 -8.61 -11.39 -7.23
CA SER A 46 -7.70 -11.29 -8.37
C SER A 46 -6.79 -10.08 -8.20
N ALA A 47 -5.81 -9.95 -9.08
CA ALA A 47 -5.01 -8.75 -9.26
C ALA A 47 -4.80 -8.51 -10.76
N HIS A 48 -4.34 -7.33 -11.14
CA HIS A 48 -4.00 -7.08 -12.54
C HIS A 48 -2.69 -7.79 -12.91
N TYR A 49 -1.74 -7.80 -11.98
CA TYR A 49 -0.43 -8.41 -12.16
C TYR A 49 -0.02 -9.25 -10.95
N ALA A 50 0.78 -10.27 -11.22
CA ALA A 50 1.55 -11.00 -10.22
C ALA A 50 3.03 -10.98 -10.60
N VAL A 51 3.92 -10.80 -9.61
CA VAL A 51 5.36 -10.79 -9.77
C VAL A 51 5.96 -11.92 -8.94
N GLU A 52 6.55 -12.91 -9.61
CA GLU A 52 7.20 -14.08 -8.99
C GLU A 52 8.55 -13.71 -8.37
N GLU A 53 9.04 -14.55 -7.47
CA GLU A 53 10.32 -14.37 -6.77
C GLU A 53 11.52 -14.32 -7.74
N ASP A 54 11.43 -15.00 -8.88
CA ASP A 54 12.45 -14.98 -9.95
C ASP A 54 12.33 -13.76 -10.89
N GLY A 55 11.36 -12.88 -10.64
CA GLY A 55 11.08 -11.69 -11.44
C GLY A 55 10.18 -11.94 -12.66
N GLN A 56 9.63 -13.14 -12.84
CA GLN A 56 8.61 -13.38 -13.86
C GLN A 56 7.35 -12.58 -13.54
N ILE A 57 6.77 -11.92 -14.57
CA ILE A 57 5.56 -11.13 -14.43
C ILE A 57 4.43 -11.81 -15.18
N PHE A 58 3.30 -11.97 -14.51
CA PHE A 58 2.04 -12.40 -15.09
C PHE A 58 1.06 -11.23 -15.12
N GLN A 59 0.34 -11.07 -16.23
CA GLN A 59 -0.87 -10.24 -16.28
C GLN A 59 -2.09 -11.15 -16.18
N LEU A 60 -2.92 -10.94 -15.15
CA LEU A 60 -4.06 -11.79 -14.82
C LEU A 60 -5.39 -11.13 -15.21
N VAL A 61 -5.47 -9.81 -15.08
CA VAL A 61 -6.65 -9.02 -15.47
C VAL A 61 -6.17 -7.83 -16.30
N ASN A 62 -6.87 -7.52 -17.38
CA ASN A 62 -6.56 -6.33 -18.18
C ASN A 62 -6.77 -5.04 -17.37
N GLU A 63 -5.95 -4.03 -17.62
CA GLU A 63 -5.99 -2.75 -16.88
C GLU A 63 -7.30 -1.97 -17.08
N ASP A 64 -7.99 -2.17 -18.19
CA ASP A 64 -9.31 -1.58 -18.46
C ASP A 64 -10.43 -2.21 -17.63
N LYS A 65 -10.19 -3.35 -16.99
CA LYS A 65 -11.11 -4.04 -16.09
C LYS A 65 -10.81 -3.72 -14.63
N ARG A 66 -11.78 -4.00 -13.77
CA ARG A 66 -11.67 -3.88 -12.32
C ARG A 66 -11.35 -5.24 -11.72
N ALA A 67 -10.10 -5.47 -11.34
CA ALA A 67 -9.70 -6.63 -10.54
C ALA A 67 -10.18 -6.51 -9.08
N TRP A 68 -10.26 -7.63 -8.36
CA TRP A 68 -10.81 -7.71 -7.00
C TRP A 68 -9.70 -7.93 -5.97
N HIS A 69 -8.89 -6.90 -5.69
CA HIS A 69 -7.72 -6.97 -4.80
C HIS A 69 -7.80 -6.14 -3.52
N ALA A 70 -8.53 -5.01 -3.53
CA ALA A 70 -8.51 -4.05 -2.42
C ALA A 70 -9.60 -4.33 -1.36
N GLY A 71 -10.70 -5.03 -1.72
CA GLY A 71 -11.82 -5.29 -0.81
C GLY A 71 -12.45 -4.00 -0.28
N ILE A 72 -12.90 -4.03 0.99
CA ILE A 72 -13.38 -2.83 1.69
C ILE A 72 -12.17 -1.97 2.06
N SER A 73 -12.05 -0.82 1.46
CA SER A 73 -10.88 0.06 1.56
C SER A 73 -11.26 1.51 1.26
N GLU A 74 -10.45 2.44 1.75
CA GLU A 74 -10.65 3.87 1.55
C GLU A 74 -9.31 4.61 1.45
N TRP A 75 -9.24 5.59 0.55
CA TRP A 75 -8.12 6.52 0.46
C TRP A 75 -8.62 7.86 -0.10
N GLN A 76 -8.24 8.97 0.55
CA GLN A 76 -8.66 10.34 0.18
C GLN A 76 -10.19 10.47 0.02
N GLY A 77 -10.97 9.81 0.91
CA GLY A 77 -12.43 9.81 0.86
C GLY A 77 -13.06 8.97 -0.26
N LYS A 78 -12.25 8.23 -1.04
CA LYS A 78 -12.74 7.33 -2.08
C LYS A 78 -12.77 5.89 -1.57
N SER A 79 -13.91 5.20 -1.70
CA SER A 79 -14.12 3.84 -1.20
C SER A 79 -14.09 2.75 -2.28
N ASN A 80 -14.25 3.08 -3.56
CA ASN A 80 -14.19 2.10 -4.65
C ASN A 80 -12.77 1.97 -5.21
N ILE A 81 -11.81 1.58 -4.34
CA ILE A 81 -10.40 1.52 -4.70
C ILE A 81 -10.13 0.49 -5.80
N ASN A 82 -10.79 -0.67 -5.79
CA ASN A 82 -10.67 -1.64 -6.89
C ASN A 82 -10.88 -1.00 -8.27
N SER A 83 -11.88 -0.10 -8.39
CA SER A 83 -12.18 0.55 -9.68
C SER A 83 -11.21 1.68 -10.01
N ALA A 84 -10.57 2.28 -9.01
CA ALA A 84 -9.65 3.40 -9.18
C ALA A 84 -8.17 2.99 -9.22
N SER A 85 -7.86 1.68 -9.22
CA SER A 85 -6.48 1.21 -9.07
C SER A 85 -6.10 0.07 -10.01
N ILE A 86 -4.79 -0.12 -10.12
CA ILE A 86 -4.15 -1.36 -10.58
C ILE A 86 -3.56 -2.04 -9.35
N GLY A 87 -3.94 -3.30 -9.09
CA GLY A 87 -3.37 -4.12 -8.01
C GLY A 87 -2.26 -5.01 -8.54
N ILE A 88 -1.16 -5.07 -7.80
CA ILE A 88 0.01 -5.91 -8.09
C ILE A 88 0.25 -6.81 -6.89
N GLU A 89 0.14 -8.11 -7.09
CA GLU A 89 0.51 -9.15 -6.12
C GLU A 89 1.97 -9.53 -6.29
N ILE A 90 2.74 -9.45 -5.22
CA ILE A 90 4.16 -9.77 -5.17
C ILE A 90 4.27 -11.07 -4.40
N VAL A 91 4.75 -12.13 -5.05
CA VAL A 91 4.85 -13.43 -4.43
C VAL A 91 5.80 -13.36 -3.23
N ASN A 92 5.25 -13.58 -2.06
CA ASN A 92 5.96 -13.60 -0.79
C ASN A 92 5.03 -14.20 0.27
N GLY A 93 5.56 -15.05 1.14
CA GLY A 93 4.80 -15.70 2.21
C GLY A 93 4.24 -14.73 3.26
N GLY A 94 4.87 -13.56 3.37
CA GLY A 94 4.46 -12.53 4.34
C GLY A 94 4.45 -13.07 5.78
N HIS A 95 3.46 -12.65 6.55
CA HIS A 95 3.31 -13.05 7.95
C HIS A 95 2.72 -14.46 8.14
N ASP A 96 2.13 -15.03 7.08
CA ASP A 96 1.46 -16.34 7.17
C ASP A 96 2.45 -17.50 6.93
N PHE A 97 3.52 -17.26 6.19
CA PHE A 97 4.55 -18.27 5.85
C PHE A 97 5.94 -17.68 6.07
N LEU A 98 6.43 -17.83 7.31
CA LEU A 98 7.78 -17.40 7.70
C LEU A 98 8.85 -18.29 7.08
N ASP A 99 10.07 -17.80 6.97
CA ASP A 99 11.22 -18.57 6.53
C ASP A 99 11.64 -19.65 7.56
N ASP A 100 12.62 -20.47 7.22
CA ASP A 100 13.13 -21.55 8.09
C ASP A 100 13.70 -21.05 9.44
N ASN A 101 13.96 -19.77 9.56
CA ASN A 101 14.45 -19.10 10.79
C ASN A 101 13.32 -18.42 11.57
N GLY A 102 12.08 -18.52 11.10
CA GLY A 102 10.92 -17.85 11.69
C GLY A 102 10.89 -16.33 11.44
N GLN A 103 11.55 -15.87 10.37
CA GLN A 103 11.58 -14.48 9.95
C GLN A 103 10.66 -14.26 8.75
N LEU A 104 10.25 -13.00 8.53
CA LEU A 104 9.54 -12.62 7.30
C LEU A 104 10.46 -12.92 6.09
N PRO A 105 9.95 -13.65 5.06
CA PRO A 105 10.76 -13.97 3.91
C PRO A 105 11.14 -12.70 3.13
N PRO A 106 12.42 -12.54 2.73
CA PRO A 106 12.85 -11.34 2.02
C PRO A 106 12.22 -11.29 0.63
N PHE A 107 12.11 -10.09 0.08
CA PHE A 107 11.79 -9.88 -1.33
C PHE A 107 13.10 -9.92 -2.13
N PRO A 108 13.31 -10.88 -3.05
CA PRO A 108 14.53 -10.97 -3.85
C PRO A 108 14.76 -9.71 -4.71
N ASP A 109 16.02 -9.29 -4.87
CA ASP A 109 16.36 -8.12 -5.70
C ASP A 109 15.86 -8.24 -7.14
N VAL A 110 15.88 -9.44 -7.72
CA VAL A 110 15.37 -9.69 -9.07
C VAL A 110 13.87 -9.42 -9.17
N GLN A 111 13.11 -9.80 -8.15
CA GLN A 111 11.67 -9.55 -8.04
C GLN A 111 11.38 -8.04 -7.90
N ILE A 112 12.10 -7.35 -7.01
CA ILE A 112 11.95 -5.90 -6.80
C ILE A 112 12.34 -5.12 -8.05
N ASN A 113 13.40 -5.51 -8.75
CA ASN A 113 13.78 -4.88 -10.02
C ASN A 113 12.69 -5.07 -11.11
N ALA A 114 12.08 -6.26 -11.18
CA ALA A 114 10.97 -6.53 -12.09
C ALA A 114 9.73 -5.70 -11.73
N LEU A 115 9.41 -5.59 -10.43
CA LEU A 115 8.32 -4.74 -9.91
C LEU A 115 8.54 -3.27 -10.26
N ILE A 116 9.74 -2.73 -10.06
CA ILE A 116 10.09 -1.34 -10.40
C ILE A 116 9.89 -1.10 -11.91
N ALA A 117 10.35 -2.03 -12.75
CA ALA A 117 10.18 -1.93 -14.20
C ALA A 117 8.70 -1.96 -14.59
N LEU A 118 7.89 -2.83 -13.97
CA LEU A 118 6.45 -2.92 -14.18
C LEU A 118 5.74 -1.63 -13.76
N CYS A 119 6.03 -1.11 -12.55
CA CYS A 119 5.44 0.13 -12.06
C CYS A 119 5.73 1.31 -13.00
N LYS A 120 6.97 1.46 -13.46
CA LYS A 120 7.36 2.51 -14.43
C LYS A 120 6.62 2.37 -15.75
N ASP A 121 6.47 1.16 -16.25
CA ASP A 121 5.74 0.88 -17.47
C ASP A 121 4.25 1.24 -17.34
N ILE A 122 3.60 0.84 -16.24
CA ILE A 122 2.22 1.23 -15.93
C ILE A 122 2.10 2.76 -15.82
N MET A 123 2.97 3.41 -15.06
CA MET A 123 2.95 4.87 -14.89
C MET A 123 3.22 5.61 -16.21
N SER A 124 3.98 5.04 -17.14
CA SER A 124 4.16 5.63 -18.47
C SER A 124 2.87 5.68 -19.30
N ARG A 125 1.94 4.76 -19.06
CA ARG A 125 0.64 4.72 -19.74
C ARG A 125 -0.46 5.53 -19.03
N HIS A 126 -0.42 5.58 -17.69
CA HIS A 126 -1.49 6.16 -16.89
C HIS A 126 -1.11 7.46 -16.18
N GLY A 127 0.13 7.94 -16.35
CA GLY A 127 0.63 9.14 -15.68
C GLY A 127 1.06 8.88 -14.23
N ASN A 128 1.16 9.96 -13.45
CA ASN A 128 1.55 9.85 -12.05
C ASN A 128 0.42 9.22 -11.22
N LEU A 129 0.66 7.99 -10.77
CA LEU A 129 -0.23 7.25 -9.89
C LEU A 129 0.27 7.35 -8.44
N THR A 130 -0.65 7.47 -7.49
CA THR A 130 -0.31 7.32 -6.08
C THR A 130 -0.05 5.84 -5.78
N VAL A 131 1.14 5.52 -5.27
CA VAL A 131 1.54 4.15 -4.93
C VAL A 131 1.32 3.88 -3.45
N LEU A 132 0.50 2.88 -3.14
CA LEU A 132 0.04 2.55 -1.80
C LEU A 132 0.22 1.07 -1.51
N GLY A 133 0.37 0.72 -0.23
CA GLY A 133 0.20 -0.63 0.26
C GLY A 133 -1.27 -0.92 0.55
N HIS A 134 -1.65 -2.19 0.59
CA HIS A 134 -2.99 -2.58 1.04
C HIS A 134 -3.24 -2.12 2.48
N SER A 135 -2.22 -2.16 3.34
CA SER A 135 -2.28 -1.63 4.71
C SER A 135 -2.57 -0.13 4.77
N ASP A 136 -2.16 0.67 3.78
CA ASP A 136 -2.47 2.10 3.75
C ASP A 136 -3.97 2.35 3.57
N ILE A 137 -4.62 1.58 2.68
CA ILE A 137 -6.03 1.77 2.31
C ILE A 137 -7.02 0.97 3.18
N ALA A 138 -6.52 0.02 3.98
CA ALA A 138 -7.34 -0.82 4.85
C ALA A 138 -6.62 -1.14 6.18
N PRO A 139 -6.18 -0.12 6.96
CA PRO A 139 -5.26 -0.27 8.09
C PRO A 139 -5.79 -1.17 9.21
N ALA A 140 -7.11 -1.23 9.40
CA ALA A 140 -7.74 -2.09 10.41
C ALA A 140 -7.80 -3.57 10.03
N ARG A 141 -7.47 -3.92 8.77
CA ARG A 141 -7.77 -5.25 8.22
C ARG A 141 -6.58 -5.88 7.52
N LYS A 142 -5.62 -5.07 7.06
CA LYS A 142 -4.53 -5.49 6.19
C LYS A 142 -3.18 -5.00 6.68
N ILE A 143 -2.17 -5.83 6.44
CA ILE A 143 -0.79 -5.54 6.79
C ILE A 143 0.16 -5.63 5.58
N ASP A 144 -0.29 -6.21 4.46
CA ASP A 144 0.49 -6.34 3.22
C ASP A 144 0.77 -4.96 2.57
N PRO A 145 1.93 -4.79 1.92
CA PRO A 145 2.98 -5.74 1.64
C PRO A 145 4.00 -5.96 2.80
N GLY A 146 3.69 -5.52 4.02
CA GLY A 146 4.49 -5.75 5.22
C GLY A 146 5.60 -4.71 5.46
N GLU A 147 6.15 -4.75 6.67
CA GLU A 147 7.23 -3.85 7.12
C GLU A 147 8.57 -4.13 6.45
N HIS A 148 8.78 -5.39 6.01
CA HIS A 148 10.00 -5.81 5.33
C HIS A 148 10.01 -5.47 3.83
N PHE A 149 8.91 -4.90 3.30
CA PHE A 149 8.85 -4.46 1.92
C PHE A 149 9.74 -3.23 1.69
N PRO A 150 10.57 -3.20 0.63
CA PRO A 150 11.63 -2.19 0.46
C PRO A 150 11.10 -0.85 -0.08
N TRP A 151 10.18 -0.21 0.62
CA TRP A 151 9.55 1.06 0.23
C TRP A 151 10.53 2.18 -0.09
N GLN A 152 11.61 2.29 0.71
CA GLN A 152 12.63 3.30 0.49
C GLN A 152 13.36 3.10 -0.84
N GLY A 153 13.65 1.84 -1.19
CA GLY A 153 14.27 1.47 -2.46
C GLY A 153 13.38 1.79 -3.67
N LEU A 154 12.07 1.53 -3.55
CA LEU A 154 11.10 1.89 -4.57
C LEU A 154 11.03 3.41 -4.76
N ALA A 155 10.97 4.18 -3.67
CA ALA A 155 10.95 5.64 -3.72
C ALA A 155 12.23 6.21 -4.34
N ALA A 156 13.40 5.66 -4.04
CA ALA A 156 14.65 6.03 -4.69
C ALA A 156 14.66 5.76 -6.20
N ALA A 157 13.88 4.75 -6.65
CA ALA A 157 13.67 4.44 -8.07
C ALA A 157 12.56 5.31 -8.72
N GLY A 158 11.92 6.22 -7.96
CA GLY A 158 10.83 7.08 -8.42
C GLY A 158 9.44 6.44 -8.30
N ILE A 159 9.28 5.40 -7.50
CA ILE A 159 8.01 4.70 -7.28
C ILE A 159 7.49 4.99 -5.87
N GLY A 160 6.47 5.83 -5.75
CA GLY A 160 5.96 6.29 -4.47
C GLY A 160 6.83 7.38 -3.83
N ILE A 161 6.64 7.61 -2.54
CA ILE A 161 7.31 8.66 -1.78
C ILE A 161 7.97 8.07 -0.53
N TRP A 162 9.06 8.72 -0.08
CA TRP A 162 9.72 8.45 1.18
C TRP A 162 10.07 9.78 1.85
N PRO A 163 9.51 10.10 3.03
CA PRO A 163 9.80 11.35 3.72
C PRO A 163 11.23 11.35 4.27
N VAL A 164 11.91 12.47 4.18
CA VAL A 164 13.22 12.65 4.81
C VAL A 164 13.00 13.24 6.20
N THR A 165 13.31 12.45 7.23
CA THR A 165 13.30 12.89 8.63
C THR A 165 14.65 12.52 9.27
N ASN A 166 15.19 13.42 10.09
CA ASN A 166 16.49 13.23 10.75
C ASN A 166 16.34 13.08 12.28
N ASN A 167 15.12 13.00 12.78
CA ASN A 167 14.85 12.98 14.21
C ASN A 167 14.63 11.55 14.70
N GLU A 168 15.46 11.13 15.63
CA GLU A 168 15.37 9.81 16.27
C GLU A 168 14.76 9.90 17.69
N ASP A 169 14.19 11.06 18.05
CA ASP A 169 13.59 11.27 19.38
C ASP A 169 12.29 10.46 19.49
N LYS A 170 12.29 9.50 20.40
CA LYS A 170 11.18 8.58 20.67
C LYS A 170 10.37 8.98 21.90
N ARG A 171 10.43 10.24 22.35
CA ARG A 171 9.55 10.71 23.43
C ARG A 171 8.11 10.60 23.01
N ILE A 172 7.34 9.86 23.81
CA ILE A 172 5.91 9.64 23.58
C ILE A 172 5.16 10.96 23.76
N LEU A 173 4.30 11.26 22.80
CA LEU A 173 3.37 12.39 22.83
C LEU A 173 1.94 11.91 23.12
N PHE A 174 1.49 10.88 22.37
CA PHE A 174 0.13 10.35 22.48
C PHE A 174 0.11 8.84 22.31
N GLU A 175 -0.69 8.17 23.13
CA GLU A 175 -0.95 6.73 23.08
C GLU A 175 -2.46 6.45 23.16
N LEU A 176 -2.88 5.20 23.00
CA LEU A 176 -4.30 4.80 23.04
C LEU A 176 -5.01 5.40 24.26
N GLY A 177 -6.12 6.09 24.02
CA GLY A 177 -6.92 6.75 25.05
C GLY A 177 -6.53 8.21 25.31
N SER A 178 -5.40 8.71 24.84
CA SER A 178 -5.01 10.11 24.95
C SER A 178 -6.09 11.04 24.37
N ARG A 179 -6.38 12.15 25.08
CA ARG A 179 -7.36 13.17 24.68
C ARG A 179 -6.70 14.54 24.69
N ASP A 180 -6.44 15.09 23.52
CA ASP A 180 -5.72 16.35 23.38
C ASP A 180 -6.00 17.01 22.02
N ARG A 181 -5.83 18.35 21.95
CA ARG A 181 -5.88 19.09 20.67
C ARG A 181 -4.78 18.64 19.71
N GLY A 182 -3.63 18.22 20.20
CA GLY A 182 -2.54 17.66 19.42
C GLY A 182 -2.96 16.39 18.68
N VAL A 183 -3.75 15.50 19.31
CA VAL A 183 -4.31 14.32 18.64
C VAL A 183 -5.20 14.73 17.45
N ALA A 184 -6.04 15.76 17.62
CA ALA A 184 -6.86 16.26 16.52
C ALA A 184 -6.01 16.86 15.38
N ILE A 185 -4.84 17.44 15.67
CA ILE A 185 -3.90 17.92 14.66
C ILE A 185 -3.29 16.74 13.90
N ILE A 186 -2.83 15.71 14.60
CA ILE A 186 -2.30 14.49 13.99
C ILE A 186 -3.37 13.82 13.09
N GLN A 187 -4.60 13.66 13.58
CA GLN A 187 -5.70 13.09 12.81
C GLN A 187 -5.98 13.87 11.52
N ARG A 188 -5.93 15.21 11.57
CA ARG A 188 -6.03 16.06 10.37
C ARG A 188 -4.86 15.83 9.40
N GLY A 189 -3.64 15.72 9.92
CA GLY A 189 -2.47 15.39 9.10
C GLY A 189 -2.63 14.04 8.39
N LEU A 190 -3.04 12.99 9.11
CA LEU A 190 -3.31 11.68 8.55
C LEU A 190 -4.42 11.71 7.48
N ALA A 191 -5.52 12.42 7.74
CA ALA A 191 -6.59 12.60 6.76
C ALA A 191 -6.12 13.39 5.53
N HIS A 192 -5.26 14.39 5.71
CA HIS A 192 -4.69 15.18 4.62
C HIS A 192 -3.76 14.35 3.71
N ILE A 193 -2.96 13.44 4.29
CA ILE A 193 -2.16 12.47 3.54
C ILE A 193 -3.05 11.55 2.70
N GLY A 194 -4.22 11.18 3.23
CA GLY A 194 -5.19 10.34 2.51
C GLY A 194 -5.82 9.22 3.35
N TYR A 195 -5.33 8.96 4.55
CA TYR A 195 -5.89 7.93 5.42
C TYR A 195 -7.32 8.25 5.86
N CYS A 196 -8.15 7.22 6.09
CA CYS A 196 -9.51 7.34 6.62
C CYS A 196 -9.50 7.69 8.12
N ALA A 197 -8.89 8.82 8.48
CA ALA A 197 -8.76 9.28 9.86
C ALA A 197 -9.93 10.21 10.24
N ARG A 198 -10.62 9.87 11.35
CA ARG A 198 -11.67 10.73 11.92
C ARG A 198 -11.04 11.71 12.91
N VAL A 199 -11.39 12.98 12.81
CA VAL A 199 -10.88 14.03 13.71
C VAL A 199 -11.74 14.09 14.98
N THR A 200 -11.37 13.31 15.97
CA THR A 200 -12.09 13.19 17.26
C THR A 200 -11.38 13.89 18.42
N GLY A 201 -10.06 14.12 18.30
CA GLY A 201 -9.21 14.56 19.40
C GLY A 201 -8.92 13.46 20.43
N VAL A 202 -9.29 12.22 20.12
CA VAL A 202 -9.04 11.03 20.95
C VAL A 202 -8.19 10.05 20.16
N MET A 203 -7.13 9.55 20.77
CA MET A 203 -6.32 8.48 20.22
C MET A 203 -7.09 7.16 20.38
N ASP A 204 -8.06 6.95 19.48
CA ASP A 204 -8.91 5.77 19.45
C ASP A 204 -8.27 4.62 18.65
N GLU A 205 -8.87 3.43 18.69
CA GLU A 205 -8.37 2.24 17.99
C GLU A 205 -8.19 2.47 16.48
N ASN A 206 -9.10 3.21 15.84
CA ASN A 206 -8.98 3.55 14.43
C ASN A 206 -7.72 4.39 14.17
N THR A 207 -7.47 5.40 14.99
CA THR A 207 -6.26 6.24 14.88
C THR A 207 -4.99 5.41 15.10
N VAL A 208 -4.98 4.52 16.11
CA VAL A 208 -3.86 3.61 16.38
C VAL A 208 -3.56 2.71 15.17
N GLN A 209 -4.59 2.09 14.58
CA GLN A 209 -4.43 1.22 13.40
C GLN A 209 -3.87 1.99 12.18
N ILE A 210 -4.31 3.23 11.97
CA ILE A 210 -3.76 4.09 10.91
C ILE A 210 -2.29 4.41 11.19
N VAL A 211 -1.95 4.74 12.44
CA VAL A 211 -0.55 5.02 12.83
C VAL A 211 0.31 3.78 12.64
N GLN A 212 -0.16 2.60 13.00
CA GLN A 212 0.54 1.34 12.75
C GLN A 212 0.77 1.08 11.26
N ALA A 213 -0.19 1.36 10.39
CA ALA A 213 -0.03 1.23 8.95
C ALA A 213 1.03 2.21 8.41
N LEU A 214 1.00 3.46 8.87
CA LEU A 214 2.02 4.47 8.55
C LEU A 214 3.41 4.05 9.05
N GLN A 215 3.53 3.58 10.29
CA GLN A 215 4.79 3.09 10.85
C GLN A 215 5.31 1.88 10.07
N ARG A 216 4.46 0.90 9.74
CA ARG A 216 4.83 -0.28 8.93
C ARG A 216 5.50 0.10 7.63
N ARG A 217 5.06 1.18 7.02
CA ARG A 217 5.64 1.67 5.78
C ARG A 217 6.87 2.54 5.97
N TYR A 218 6.84 3.49 6.90
CA TYR A 218 7.84 4.57 7.00
C TYR A 218 8.76 4.47 8.22
N ARG A 219 8.45 3.58 9.16
CA ARG A 219 9.25 3.30 10.37
C ARG A 219 9.13 1.82 10.77
N PRO A 220 9.58 0.89 9.93
CA PRO A 220 9.36 -0.54 10.13
C PRO A 220 9.96 -1.12 11.42
N ASP A 221 10.95 -0.47 11.99
CA ASP A 221 11.64 -0.93 13.21
C ASP A 221 10.77 -0.85 14.48
N GLN A 222 9.66 -0.08 14.44
CA GLN A 222 8.78 0.08 15.61
C GLN A 222 7.35 0.40 15.18
N ILE A 223 6.48 -0.61 15.21
CA ILE A 223 5.07 -0.55 14.79
C ILE A 223 4.20 -0.75 16.03
N ASP A 224 4.05 0.28 16.84
CA ASP A 224 3.36 0.24 18.12
C ASP A 224 2.03 1.05 18.13
N GLY A 225 1.81 1.89 17.11
CA GLY A 225 0.67 2.78 17.03
C GLY A 225 0.75 3.98 17.98
N ILE A 226 1.92 4.23 18.59
CA ILE A 226 2.18 5.36 19.46
C ILE A 226 2.64 6.55 18.62
N ILE A 227 2.17 7.73 18.94
CA ILE A 227 2.70 8.98 18.41
C ILE A 227 3.83 9.46 19.34
N ASP A 228 5.04 9.21 18.92
CA ASP A 228 6.24 9.85 19.45
C ASP A 228 6.68 11.00 18.51
N ILE A 229 7.75 11.70 18.88
CA ILE A 229 8.25 12.83 18.09
C ILE A 229 8.65 12.38 16.68
N GLN A 230 9.30 11.21 16.54
CA GLN A 230 9.71 10.68 15.23
C GLN A 230 8.48 10.41 14.34
N THR A 231 7.46 9.74 14.86
CA THR A 231 6.21 9.47 14.11
C THR A 231 5.48 10.75 13.72
N MET A 232 5.45 11.74 14.64
CA MET A 232 4.86 13.06 14.36
C MET A 232 5.57 13.76 13.20
N GLU A 233 6.90 13.72 13.16
CA GLU A 233 7.68 14.34 12.08
C GLU A 233 7.49 13.64 10.73
N ILE A 234 7.36 12.29 10.73
CA ILE A 234 7.00 11.55 9.52
C ILE A 234 5.63 12.00 8.99
N ILE A 235 4.63 12.09 9.87
CA ILE A 235 3.28 12.55 9.51
C ILE A 235 3.35 13.97 8.93
N LYS A 236 4.09 14.88 9.57
CA LYS A 236 4.27 16.25 9.09
C LYS A 236 4.91 16.29 7.71
N ALA A 237 6.03 15.58 7.52
CA ALA A 237 6.75 15.57 6.24
C ALA A 237 5.87 15.00 5.09
N LEU A 238 5.08 13.95 5.37
CA LEU A 238 4.13 13.41 4.39
C LEU A 238 2.99 14.38 4.09
N ALA A 239 2.48 15.09 5.09
CA ALA A 239 1.43 16.10 4.90
C ALA A 239 1.94 17.29 4.08
N ASP A 240 3.19 17.73 4.29
CA ASP A 240 3.83 18.78 3.49
C ASP A 240 3.97 18.34 2.01
N ILE A 241 4.41 17.10 1.75
CA ILE A 241 4.49 16.52 0.39
C ILE A 241 3.09 16.46 -0.26
N ALA A 242 2.05 16.08 0.49
CA ALA A 242 0.70 16.02 -0.02
C ALA A 242 0.13 17.38 -0.42
N GLN A 243 0.54 18.48 0.24
CA GLN A 243 0.16 19.85 -0.12
C GLN A 243 0.77 20.30 -1.46
N ASP A 244 2.02 19.91 -1.72
CA ASP A 244 2.75 20.29 -2.93
C ASP A 244 2.31 19.50 -4.17
N THR A 245 1.54 18.43 -3.99
CA THR A 245 1.03 17.61 -5.09
C THR A 245 -0.35 18.15 -5.52
N PRO A 246 -0.48 18.83 -6.67
CA PRO A 246 -1.78 19.30 -7.11
C PRO A 246 -2.72 18.10 -7.28
N LEU A 247 -3.90 18.19 -6.66
CA LEU A 247 -4.99 17.24 -6.92
C LEU A 247 -5.21 17.23 -8.45
N THR A 248 -4.86 16.13 -9.10
CA THR A 248 -5.14 15.96 -10.53
C THR A 248 -6.64 16.07 -10.72
N GLN A 249 -7.07 17.23 -11.26
CA GLN A 249 -8.46 17.38 -11.68
C GLN A 249 -8.72 16.32 -12.76
N PRO A 250 -9.85 15.61 -12.72
CA PRO A 250 -10.24 14.74 -13.82
C PRO A 250 -10.32 15.63 -15.07
N HIS A 251 -9.61 15.27 -16.13
CA HIS A 251 -9.78 15.87 -17.43
C HIS A 251 -11.26 15.80 -17.80
N ALA A 252 -11.94 16.94 -17.79
CA ALA A 252 -13.26 17.08 -18.38
C ALA A 252 -13.10 16.87 -19.89
N SER A 253 -13.62 15.77 -20.38
CA SER A 253 -13.83 15.48 -21.79
C SER A 253 -15.31 15.40 -22.07
#